data_d7c0043a3f2bc0d8260adce697ca1169
#
_entry.id   d7c0043a3f2bc0d8260adce697ca1169
#
_cell.length_a   1.000
_cell.length_b   1.000
_cell.length_c   1.000
_cell.angle_alpha   90.00
_cell.angle_beta   90.00
_cell.angle_gamma   90.00
#
_symmetry.space_group_name_H-M   'P 1'
#
loop_
_entity.id
_entity.type
_entity.pdbx_description
1 polymer ?
#
loop_
_entity_poly.entity_id
_entity_poly.type
_entity_poly.pdbx_seq_one_letter_code
_entity_poly.pdbx_strand_id
1 'polypeptide(L)'
;IFKNDKFELSYQDKVNNKILKDNFDFVVVSTGHFSVPFIPEYKGMDAFPGRIMHSHDFRDAEEFRNKNVIVLGSSYSAEDIALQCNKYGAKSVTIGYRHNPMGFKWPDGMKEVHYLDKLEGKKAIFKDGTEQEADVIILCTGYLHHFPFLEENLQLKTRNRLYPPKLYKGVVWQDNHKLLYLGMQDQFHTFNMFD
;
A
#
# COMPACT_ATOMS: atom_id res chain seq x y z
N ILE A 1 -11.10 -23.61 -6.09
CA ILE A 1 -10.34 -24.80 -6.51
C ILE A 1 -10.45 -24.93 -8.03
N PHE A 2 -9.32 -25.20 -8.72
CA PHE A 2 -9.33 -25.53 -10.15
C PHE A 2 -9.13 -27.03 -10.34
N LYS A 3 -10.14 -27.68 -10.90
CA LYS A 3 -10.11 -29.13 -11.19
C LYS A 3 -11.01 -29.48 -12.37
N ASN A 4 -10.68 -30.55 -13.10
CA ASN A 4 -11.46 -31.00 -14.28
C ASN A 4 -11.74 -29.84 -15.26
N ASP A 5 -10.72 -28.97 -15.46
CA ASP A 5 -10.76 -27.84 -16.39
C ASP A 5 -11.80 -26.75 -16.05
N LYS A 6 -12.29 -26.72 -14.79
CA LYS A 6 -13.25 -25.73 -14.26
C LYS A 6 -12.83 -25.23 -12.88
N PHE A 7 -13.31 -24.04 -12.53
CA PHE A 7 -13.22 -23.48 -11.18
C PHE A 7 -14.45 -23.86 -10.38
N GLU A 8 -14.27 -24.56 -9.26
CA GLU A 8 -15.30 -24.72 -8.23
C GLU A 8 -15.14 -23.53 -7.25
N LEU A 9 -16.16 -22.69 -7.17
CA LEU A 9 -16.24 -21.60 -6.19
C LEU A 9 -17.18 -21.99 -5.07
N SER A 10 -16.73 -21.77 -3.83
CA SER A 10 -17.59 -21.82 -2.63
C SER A 10 -17.82 -20.40 -2.15
N TYR A 11 -19.06 -20.01 -1.94
CA TYR A 11 -19.44 -18.66 -1.49
C TYR A 11 -20.62 -18.69 -0.54
N GLN A 12 -20.75 -17.68 0.29
CA GLN A 12 -21.85 -17.56 1.23
C GLN A 12 -22.97 -16.69 0.64
N ASP A 13 -24.13 -17.27 0.47
CA ASP A 13 -25.37 -16.51 0.26
C ASP A 13 -25.77 -15.86 1.58
N LYS A 14 -25.56 -14.54 1.69
CA LYS A 14 -25.86 -13.78 2.90
C LYS A 14 -27.36 -13.62 3.18
N VAL A 15 -28.22 -13.77 2.18
CA VAL A 15 -29.67 -13.66 2.34
C VAL A 15 -30.22 -14.90 3.04
N ASN A 16 -29.80 -16.08 2.57
CA ASN A 16 -30.28 -17.37 3.08
C ASN A 16 -29.32 -18.00 4.09
N ASN A 17 -28.17 -17.36 4.37
CA ASN A 17 -27.11 -17.85 5.24
C ASN A 17 -26.63 -19.27 4.88
N LYS A 18 -26.51 -19.56 3.58
CA LYS A 18 -26.10 -20.86 3.07
C LYS A 18 -24.77 -20.77 2.33
N ILE A 19 -23.96 -21.83 2.45
CA ILE A 19 -22.78 -22.00 1.60
C ILE A 19 -23.22 -22.70 0.33
N LEU A 20 -22.97 -22.06 -0.79
CA LEU A 20 -23.24 -22.56 -2.13
C LEU A 20 -21.95 -22.94 -2.83
N LYS A 21 -22.01 -23.83 -3.80
CA LYS A 21 -20.89 -24.23 -4.66
C LYS A 21 -21.35 -24.29 -6.11
N ASP A 22 -20.61 -23.62 -6.96
CA ASP A 22 -20.85 -23.61 -8.39
C ASP A 22 -19.56 -23.81 -9.17
N ASN A 23 -19.70 -24.28 -10.42
CA ASN A 23 -18.58 -24.48 -11.33
C ASN A 23 -18.60 -23.44 -12.45
N PHE A 24 -17.43 -22.84 -12.71
CA PHE A 24 -17.27 -21.82 -13.74
C PHE A 24 -16.12 -22.17 -14.68
N ASP A 25 -16.25 -21.79 -15.93
CA ASP A 25 -15.20 -21.98 -16.92
C ASP A 25 -14.09 -20.96 -16.78
N PHE A 26 -14.43 -19.75 -16.34
CA PHE A 26 -13.51 -18.63 -16.15
C PHE A 26 -13.71 -17.97 -14.79
N VAL A 27 -12.62 -17.42 -14.22
CA VAL A 27 -12.66 -16.57 -13.04
C VAL A 27 -11.94 -15.25 -13.32
N VAL A 28 -12.59 -14.15 -13.00
CA VAL A 28 -12.03 -12.81 -13.08
C VAL A 28 -11.86 -12.24 -11.67
N VAL A 29 -10.62 -12.03 -11.25
CA VAL A 29 -10.28 -11.42 -9.97
C VAL A 29 -10.24 -9.91 -10.16
N SER A 30 -11.24 -9.22 -9.64
CA SER A 30 -11.38 -7.74 -9.71
C SER A 30 -11.53 -7.11 -8.31
N THR A 31 -10.94 -7.74 -7.30
CA THR A 31 -11.09 -7.35 -5.90
C THR A 31 -10.20 -6.17 -5.48
N GLY A 32 -9.38 -5.66 -6.39
CA GLY A 32 -8.37 -4.65 -6.10
C GLY A 32 -7.15 -5.22 -5.37
N HIS A 33 -6.15 -4.38 -5.11
CA HIS A 33 -4.91 -4.77 -4.45
C HIS A 33 -4.47 -3.83 -3.33
N PHE A 34 -5.30 -2.85 -2.97
CA PHE A 34 -5.05 -1.92 -1.86
C PHE A 34 -5.78 -2.32 -0.57
N SER A 35 -5.71 -3.60 -0.21
CA SER A 35 -6.43 -4.15 0.95
C SER A 35 -5.52 -4.53 2.12
N VAL A 36 -4.31 -5.04 1.84
CA VAL A 36 -3.37 -5.46 2.88
C VAL A 36 -2.16 -4.54 2.88
N PRO A 37 -2.03 -3.65 3.88
CA PRO A 37 -0.90 -2.75 4.02
C PRO A 37 0.44 -3.49 4.11
N PHE A 38 1.47 -2.95 3.45
CA PHE A 38 2.84 -3.37 3.69
C PHE A 38 3.42 -2.52 4.81
N ILE A 39 3.67 -3.13 5.96
CA ILE A 39 4.24 -2.49 7.14
C ILE A 39 5.68 -2.99 7.31
N PRO A 40 6.69 -2.17 6.97
CA PRO A 40 8.08 -2.52 7.21
C PRO A 40 8.41 -2.42 8.70
N GLU A 41 9.34 -3.25 9.15
CA GLU A 41 9.87 -3.17 10.51
C GLU A 41 11.03 -2.16 10.56
N TYR A 42 10.99 -1.28 11.55
CA TYR A 42 12.08 -0.37 11.88
C TYR A 42 12.52 -0.60 13.32
N LYS A 43 13.83 -0.53 13.56
CA LYS A 43 14.39 -0.67 14.91
C LYS A 43 13.80 0.40 15.83
N GLY A 44 13.27 0.00 16.98
CA GLY A 44 12.66 0.89 17.97
C GLY A 44 11.20 1.29 17.69
N MET A 45 10.58 0.72 16.65
CA MET A 45 9.18 1.00 16.30
C MET A 45 8.21 0.63 17.43
N ASP A 46 8.42 -0.51 18.08
CA ASP A 46 7.57 -1.02 19.16
C ASP A 46 7.60 -0.15 20.42
N ALA A 47 8.71 0.58 20.62
CA ALA A 47 8.92 1.47 21.76
C ALA A 47 8.59 2.95 21.43
N PHE A 48 8.12 3.24 20.23
CA PHE A 48 7.76 4.60 19.85
C PHE A 48 6.53 5.08 20.63
N PRO A 49 6.62 6.18 21.39
CA PRO A 49 5.52 6.63 22.25
C PRO A 49 4.43 7.41 21.51
N GLY A 50 4.65 7.73 20.23
CA GLY A 50 3.71 8.42 19.37
C GLY A 50 2.79 7.47 18.62
N ARG A 51 2.04 8.01 17.65
CA ARG A 51 1.15 7.22 16.81
C ARG A 51 1.86 6.75 15.54
N ILE A 52 1.76 5.45 15.24
CA ILE A 52 2.15 4.90 13.94
C ILE A 52 0.88 4.40 13.25
N MET A 53 0.71 4.76 11.97
CA MET A 53 -0.41 4.29 11.16
C MET A 53 0.02 4.10 9.71
N HIS A 54 -0.70 3.25 8.99
CA HIS A 54 -0.54 3.14 7.54
C HIS A 54 -1.46 4.14 6.82
N SER A 55 -1.08 4.58 5.63
CA SER A 55 -1.91 5.46 4.78
C SER A 55 -3.31 4.90 4.49
N HIS A 56 -3.46 3.58 4.55
CA HIS A 56 -4.76 2.91 4.46
C HIS A 56 -5.78 3.40 5.50
N ASP A 57 -5.32 3.75 6.69
CA ASP A 57 -6.16 4.17 7.81
C ASP A 57 -6.31 5.70 7.92
N PHE A 58 -5.57 6.45 7.10
CA PHE A 58 -5.68 7.89 7.03
C PHE A 58 -7.08 8.30 6.55
N ARG A 59 -7.71 9.27 7.22
CA ARG A 59 -9.02 9.82 6.85
C ARG A 59 -8.97 11.32 6.64
N ASP A 60 -8.36 12.06 7.56
CA ASP A 60 -8.15 13.50 7.47
C ASP A 60 -6.89 13.91 8.23
N ALA A 61 -6.43 15.13 8.02
CA ALA A 61 -5.19 15.64 8.63
C ALA A 61 -5.42 16.57 9.83
N GLU A 62 -6.66 16.87 10.22
CA GLU A 62 -6.95 17.79 11.32
C GLU A 62 -6.41 17.28 12.65
N GLU A 63 -6.41 15.96 12.85
CA GLU A 63 -5.87 15.34 14.06
C GLU A 63 -4.36 15.54 14.24
N PHE A 64 -3.64 15.94 13.19
CA PHE A 64 -2.19 16.16 13.21
C PHE A 64 -1.78 17.63 13.37
N ARG A 65 -2.73 18.51 13.61
CA ARG A 65 -2.46 19.94 13.91
C ARG A 65 -1.45 20.08 15.05
N ASN A 66 -0.46 20.96 14.84
CA ASN A 66 0.63 21.23 15.79
C ASN A 66 1.53 20.02 16.14
N LYS A 67 1.48 18.94 15.37
CA LYS A 67 2.32 17.74 15.55
C LYS A 67 3.48 17.71 14.55
N ASN A 68 4.58 17.09 14.98
CA ASN A 68 5.67 16.73 14.09
C ASN A 68 5.31 15.41 13.41
N VAL A 69 5.08 15.44 12.10
CA VAL A 69 4.62 14.31 11.30
C VAL A 69 5.76 13.80 10.43
N ILE A 70 5.99 12.49 10.46
CA ILE A 70 6.88 11.82 9.52
C ILE A 70 6.04 10.98 8.59
N VAL A 71 6.22 11.15 7.29
CA VAL A 71 5.58 10.37 6.23
C VAL A 71 6.64 9.51 5.57
N LEU A 72 6.51 8.18 5.62
CA LEU A 72 7.48 7.25 5.04
C LEU A 72 7.00 6.70 3.71
N GLY A 73 7.62 7.14 2.64
CA GLY A 73 7.31 6.82 1.25
C GLY A 73 7.54 8.01 0.33
N SER A 74 7.65 7.77 -0.97
CA SER A 74 7.88 8.79 -1.99
C SER A 74 7.05 8.54 -3.26
N SER A 75 5.76 8.29 -3.07
CA SER A 75 4.78 8.11 -4.14
C SER A 75 3.51 8.91 -3.81
N TYR A 76 2.48 8.83 -4.62
CA TYR A 76 1.25 9.64 -4.52
C TYR A 76 0.63 9.72 -3.13
N SER A 77 0.53 8.58 -2.42
CA SER A 77 -0.03 8.61 -1.05
C SER A 77 0.83 9.46 -0.12
N ALA A 78 2.15 9.42 -0.26
CA ALA A 78 3.06 10.22 0.56
C ALA A 78 2.94 11.71 0.25
N GLU A 79 2.90 12.06 -1.04
CA GLU A 79 2.71 13.44 -1.52
C GLU A 79 1.40 14.01 -0.98
N ASP A 80 0.28 13.35 -1.25
CA ASP A 80 -1.05 13.83 -0.89
C ASP A 80 -1.21 13.99 0.63
N ILE A 81 -0.85 12.96 1.39
CA ILE A 81 -0.98 12.98 2.86
C ILE A 81 -0.05 14.02 3.48
N ALA A 82 1.19 14.14 3.00
CA ALA A 82 2.13 15.13 3.51
C ALA A 82 1.64 16.57 3.26
N LEU A 83 1.13 16.85 2.07
CA LEU A 83 0.53 18.15 1.73
C LEU A 83 -0.70 18.45 2.57
N GLN A 84 -1.57 17.45 2.79
CA GLN A 84 -2.72 17.61 3.68
C GLN A 84 -2.29 17.91 5.12
N CYS A 85 -1.33 17.17 5.67
CA CYS A 85 -0.81 17.42 7.02
C CYS A 85 -0.29 18.87 7.15
N ASN A 86 0.49 19.35 6.19
CA ASN A 86 0.99 20.72 6.18
C ASN A 86 -0.15 21.73 6.08
N LYS A 87 -1.09 21.54 5.15
CA LYS A 87 -2.24 22.41 4.92
C LYS A 87 -3.11 22.55 6.18
N TYR A 88 -3.30 21.47 6.93
CA TYR A 88 -4.11 21.47 8.15
C TYR A 88 -3.33 21.84 9.42
N GLY A 89 -2.09 22.30 9.26
CA GLY A 89 -1.33 22.96 10.33
C GLY A 89 -0.51 21.99 11.19
N ALA A 90 0.03 20.94 10.63
CA ALA A 90 1.10 20.19 11.26
C ALA A 90 2.27 21.14 11.56
N LYS A 91 2.96 20.95 12.69
CA LYS A 91 4.10 21.78 13.08
C LYS A 91 5.28 21.61 12.14
N SER A 92 5.52 20.38 11.69
CA SER A 92 6.50 20.04 10.66
C SER A 92 6.07 18.76 9.95
N VAL A 93 6.44 18.61 8.68
CA VAL A 93 6.24 17.39 7.91
C VAL A 93 7.57 16.96 7.29
N THR A 94 8.05 15.79 7.67
CA THR A 94 9.28 15.21 7.14
C THR A 94 8.94 13.96 6.31
N ILE A 95 9.35 13.95 5.05
CA ILE A 95 9.05 12.87 4.10
C ILE A 95 10.30 12.02 3.93
N GLY A 96 10.21 10.74 4.31
CA GLY A 96 11.32 9.80 4.18
C GLY A 96 11.24 9.02 2.87
N TYR A 97 12.15 9.27 1.92
CA TYR A 97 12.24 8.53 0.66
C TYR A 97 13.24 7.38 0.72
N ARG A 98 13.01 6.31 -0.03
CA ARG A 98 13.87 5.12 -0.04
C ARG A 98 14.97 5.16 -1.09
N HIS A 99 14.66 5.51 -2.31
CA HIS A 99 15.58 5.50 -3.45
C HIS A 99 15.89 6.90 -3.94
N ASN A 100 14.87 7.63 -4.34
CA ASN A 100 14.97 8.98 -4.85
C ASN A 100 13.94 9.89 -4.16
N PRO A 101 14.31 11.15 -3.89
CA PRO A 101 13.35 12.15 -3.47
C PRO A 101 12.33 12.38 -4.60
N MET A 102 11.15 12.87 -4.26
CA MET A 102 10.17 13.32 -5.25
C MET A 102 10.63 14.57 -5.97
N GLY A 103 11.49 15.36 -5.31
CA GLY A 103 12.14 16.54 -5.92
C GLY A 103 11.19 17.71 -6.13
N PHE A 104 10.08 17.75 -5.43
CA PHE A 104 9.13 18.88 -5.50
C PHE A 104 9.64 20.09 -4.71
N LYS A 105 9.21 21.27 -5.12
CA LYS A 105 9.34 22.48 -4.31
C LYS A 105 8.28 22.46 -3.22
N TRP A 106 8.63 21.91 -2.07
CA TRP A 106 7.72 21.80 -0.94
C TRP A 106 7.41 23.14 -0.29
N PRO A 107 6.19 23.31 0.29
CA PRO A 107 5.86 24.44 1.14
C PRO A 107 6.76 24.53 2.38
N ASP A 108 6.76 25.71 3.03
CA ASP A 108 7.48 25.90 4.28
C ASP A 108 6.99 24.91 5.36
N GLY A 109 7.93 24.43 6.17
CA GLY A 109 7.65 23.41 7.19
C GLY A 109 7.70 21.96 6.69
N MET A 110 7.94 21.76 5.39
CA MET A 110 8.09 20.42 4.79
C MET A 110 9.52 20.20 4.27
N LYS A 111 10.01 18.97 4.39
CA LYS A 111 11.30 18.56 3.82
C LYS A 111 11.31 17.08 3.45
N GLU A 112 12.18 16.73 2.49
CA GLU A 112 12.51 15.33 2.18
C GLU A 112 13.86 14.97 2.80
N VAL A 113 13.95 13.73 3.33
CA VAL A 113 15.16 13.14 3.90
C VAL A 113 15.31 11.70 3.42
N HIS A 114 16.50 11.12 3.56
CA HIS A 114 16.63 9.69 3.27
C HIS A 114 15.78 8.87 4.23
N TYR A 115 15.50 7.61 3.91
CA TYR A 115 14.49 6.85 4.66
C TYR A 115 14.92 6.55 6.11
N LEU A 116 13.92 6.24 6.96
CA LEU A 116 14.09 5.98 8.38
C LEU A 116 15.07 4.80 8.61
N ASP A 117 16.04 4.98 9.50
CA ASP A 117 16.93 3.94 9.97
C ASP A 117 16.43 3.31 11.27
N LYS A 118 16.11 4.14 12.27
CA LYS A 118 15.64 3.70 13.57
C LYS A 118 14.88 4.79 14.32
N LEU A 119 14.18 4.36 15.38
CA LEU A 119 13.54 5.23 16.35
C LEU A 119 14.19 5.08 17.73
N GLU A 120 14.42 6.19 18.41
CA GLU A 120 14.88 6.26 19.79
C GLU A 120 13.95 7.16 20.59
N GLY A 121 12.96 6.55 21.27
CA GLY A 121 11.86 7.29 21.88
C GLY A 121 11.09 8.06 20.81
N LYS A 122 10.96 9.39 20.99
CA LYS A 122 10.33 10.26 19.97
C LYS A 122 11.26 10.68 18.84
N LYS A 123 12.55 10.34 18.90
CA LYS A 123 13.52 10.74 17.88
C LYS A 123 13.55 9.73 16.74
N ALA A 124 13.30 10.19 15.54
CA ALA A 124 13.52 9.46 14.31
C ALA A 124 14.91 9.78 13.76
N ILE A 125 15.67 8.77 13.43
CA ILE A 125 17.03 8.86 12.87
C ILE A 125 16.98 8.29 11.47
N PHE A 126 17.41 9.09 10.50
CA PHE A 126 17.35 8.74 9.08
C PHE A 126 18.72 8.30 8.57
N LYS A 127 18.74 7.59 7.43
CA LYS A 127 19.95 7.02 6.82
C LYS A 127 21.02 8.06 6.41
N ASP A 128 20.63 9.29 6.19
CA ASP A 128 21.53 10.41 5.90
C ASP A 128 22.10 11.09 7.16
N GLY A 129 21.79 10.56 8.34
CA GLY A 129 22.18 11.13 9.63
C GLY A 129 21.27 12.25 10.13
N THR A 130 20.25 12.62 9.38
CA THR A 130 19.24 13.59 9.83
C THR A 130 18.48 13.03 11.03
N GLU A 131 18.21 13.88 12.03
CA GLU A 131 17.39 13.57 13.19
C GLU A 131 16.16 14.48 13.23
N GLN A 132 15.01 13.91 13.63
CA GLN A 132 13.77 14.67 13.75
C GLN A 132 12.93 14.10 14.88
N GLU A 133 12.37 14.99 15.74
CA GLU A 133 11.31 14.58 16.65
C GLU A 133 10.04 14.23 15.88
N ALA A 134 9.35 13.19 16.32
CA ALA A 134 8.11 12.73 15.76
C ALA A 134 7.04 12.54 16.82
N ASP A 135 5.84 13.02 16.55
CA ASP A 135 4.64 12.71 17.30
C ASP A 135 3.80 11.66 16.56
N VAL A 136 3.92 11.64 15.22
CA VAL A 136 3.17 10.75 14.34
C VAL A 136 4.06 10.25 13.21
N ILE A 137 3.94 8.97 12.89
CA ILE A 137 4.56 8.35 11.71
C ILE A 137 3.45 7.75 10.84
N ILE A 138 3.40 8.17 9.57
CA ILE A 138 2.44 7.67 8.59
C ILE A 138 3.20 6.86 7.54
N LEU A 139 2.88 5.57 7.46
CA LEU A 139 3.50 4.63 6.55
C LEU A 139 2.79 4.69 5.19
N CYS A 140 3.38 5.34 4.22
CA CYS A 140 2.96 5.34 2.82
C CYS A 140 3.77 4.30 2.03
N THR A 141 3.85 3.10 2.58
CA THR A 141 4.77 2.04 2.17
C THR A 141 4.15 1.05 1.19
N GLY A 142 2.90 1.30 0.77
CA GLY A 142 2.18 0.50 -0.21
C GLY A 142 1.52 -0.74 0.38
N TYR A 143 1.17 -1.70 -0.48
CA TYR A 143 0.32 -2.83 -0.15
C TYR A 143 0.91 -4.14 -0.65
N LEU A 144 0.43 -5.24 -0.10
CA LEU A 144 0.73 -6.60 -0.56
C LEU A 144 -0.39 -7.12 -1.45
N HIS A 145 -0.04 -7.87 -2.48
CA HIS A 145 -1.02 -8.69 -3.18
C HIS A 145 -1.50 -9.80 -2.25
N HIS A 146 -2.80 -9.92 -2.06
CA HIS A 146 -3.39 -10.87 -1.12
C HIS A 146 -4.73 -11.40 -1.65
N PHE A 147 -4.72 -12.67 -2.01
CA PHE A 147 -5.86 -13.37 -2.62
C PHE A 147 -6.13 -14.68 -1.86
N PRO A 148 -6.59 -14.62 -0.58
CA PRO A 148 -6.72 -15.79 0.28
C PRO A 148 -7.80 -16.77 -0.17
N PHE A 149 -8.67 -16.35 -1.07
CA PHE A 149 -9.72 -17.18 -1.68
C PHE A 149 -9.24 -18.03 -2.85
N LEU A 150 -8.00 -17.83 -3.32
CA LEU A 150 -7.37 -18.64 -4.37
C LEU A 150 -6.43 -19.67 -3.79
N GLU A 151 -6.32 -20.82 -4.45
CA GLU A 151 -5.26 -21.79 -4.18
C GLU A 151 -3.88 -21.16 -4.38
N GLU A 152 -2.90 -21.64 -3.65
CA GLU A 152 -1.57 -21.03 -3.59
C GLU A 152 -0.88 -20.89 -4.96
N ASN A 153 -1.04 -21.90 -5.82
CA ASN A 153 -0.50 -21.92 -7.18
C ASN A 153 -1.18 -20.96 -8.15
N LEU A 154 -2.36 -20.47 -7.79
CA LEU A 154 -3.14 -19.49 -8.57
C LEU A 154 -2.96 -18.05 -8.05
N GLN A 155 -2.30 -17.86 -6.91
CA GLN A 155 -2.13 -16.53 -6.31
C GLN A 155 -1.03 -15.73 -6.99
N LEU A 156 -1.35 -14.49 -7.37
CA LEU A 156 -0.36 -13.52 -7.77
C LEU A 156 0.46 -13.08 -6.54
N LYS A 157 1.73 -13.47 -6.51
CA LYS A 157 2.69 -13.12 -5.45
C LYS A 157 3.88 -12.38 -6.08
N THR A 158 3.91 -11.06 -5.97
CA THR A 158 5.02 -10.27 -6.52
C THR A 158 5.25 -8.98 -5.75
N ARG A 159 6.49 -8.52 -5.76
CA ARG A 159 6.87 -7.16 -5.34
C ARG A 159 6.98 -6.21 -6.54
N ASN A 160 7.04 -6.73 -7.75
CA ASN A 160 7.00 -5.92 -8.97
C ASN A 160 5.55 -5.59 -9.30
N ARG A 161 5.15 -4.37 -8.95
CA ARG A 161 3.77 -3.90 -9.09
C ARG A 161 3.53 -3.19 -10.42
N LEU A 162 4.59 -2.69 -11.07
CA LEU A 162 4.48 -2.10 -12.41
C LEU A 162 4.24 -3.16 -13.49
N TYR A 163 4.97 -4.27 -13.39
CA TYR A 163 4.86 -5.39 -14.33
C TYR A 163 4.77 -6.70 -13.55
N PRO A 164 3.60 -7.04 -13.00
CA PRO A 164 3.44 -8.30 -12.30
C PRO A 164 3.80 -9.49 -13.21
N PRO A 165 4.71 -10.36 -12.79
CA PRO A 165 5.10 -11.51 -13.60
C PRO A 165 3.93 -12.47 -13.80
N LYS A 166 4.00 -13.29 -14.85
CA LYS A 166 2.97 -14.27 -15.23
C LYS A 166 1.61 -13.69 -15.62
N LEU A 167 1.49 -12.38 -15.80
CA LEU A 167 0.28 -11.75 -16.34
C LEU A 167 0.54 -11.32 -17.80
N TYR A 168 0.04 -12.09 -18.76
CA TYR A 168 0.05 -11.69 -20.16
C TYR A 168 -0.87 -10.48 -20.34
N LYS A 169 -0.34 -9.41 -20.95
CA LYS A 169 -0.98 -8.09 -21.06
C LYS A 169 -1.49 -7.53 -19.72
N GLY A 170 -0.84 -7.90 -18.60
CA GLY A 170 -1.24 -7.45 -17.26
C GLY A 170 -2.53 -8.06 -16.71
N VAL A 171 -3.14 -8.99 -17.41
CA VAL A 171 -4.47 -9.52 -17.10
C VAL A 171 -4.50 -11.05 -17.04
N VAL A 172 -4.08 -11.73 -18.09
CA VAL A 172 -4.29 -13.19 -18.23
C VAL A 172 -3.19 -13.95 -17.49
N TRP A 173 -3.57 -14.81 -16.54
CA TRP A 173 -2.62 -15.66 -15.82
C TRP A 173 -2.02 -16.72 -16.76
N GLN A 174 -0.69 -16.69 -16.93
CA GLN A 174 -0.02 -17.52 -17.93
C GLN A 174 -0.05 -19.03 -17.63
N ASP A 175 -0.10 -19.40 -16.36
CA ASP A 175 -0.16 -20.80 -15.94
C ASP A 175 -1.59 -21.38 -16.06
N ASN A 176 -2.61 -20.52 -16.18
CA ASN A 176 -4.01 -20.91 -16.42
C ASN A 176 -4.78 -19.75 -17.07
N HIS A 177 -4.96 -19.81 -18.37
CA HIS A 177 -5.60 -18.77 -19.18
C HIS A 177 -7.09 -18.53 -18.87
N LYS A 178 -7.70 -19.36 -18.04
CA LYS A 178 -9.08 -19.20 -17.55
C LYS A 178 -9.16 -18.34 -16.29
N LEU A 179 -8.00 -17.96 -15.74
CA LEU A 179 -7.88 -17.03 -14.61
C LEU A 179 -7.39 -15.67 -15.09
N LEU A 180 -8.15 -14.63 -14.79
CA LEU A 180 -7.84 -13.26 -15.15
C LEU A 180 -7.74 -12.40 -13.87
N TYR A 181 -6.77 -11.48 -13.86
CA TYR A 181 -6.62 -10.48 -12.82
C TYR A 181 -6.82 -9.09 -13.41
N LEU A 182 -7.72 -8.29 -12.87
CA LEU A 182 -7.95 -6.93 -13.34
C LEU A 182 -7.44 -5.91 -12.32
N GLY A 183 -6.78 -4.87 -12.83
CA GLY A 183 -6.33 -3.74 -12.02
C GLY A 183 -5.19 -4.03 -11.07
N MET A 184 -4.30 -4.99 -11.39
CA MET A 184 -3.20 -5.40 -10.51
C MET A 184 -1.90 -4.61 -10.73
N GLN A 185 -1.88 -3.66 -11.64
CA GLN A 185 -0.70 -2.84 -11.95
C GLN A 185 -0.80 -1.47 -11.28
N ASP A 186 0.30 -1.03 -10.67
CA ASP A 186 0.45 0.36 -10.24
C ASP A 186 0.76 1.23 -11.46
N GLN A 187 -0.08 2.19 -11.76
CA GLN A 187 0.04 3.05 -12.92
C GLN A 187 -0.22 4.52 -12.59
N PHE A 188 0.44 5.42 -13.34
CA PHE A 188 0.22 6.85 -13.27
C PHE A 188 -1.16 7.26 -13.80
N HIS A 189 -1.62 6.58 -14.85
CA HIS A 189 -2.91 6.81 -15.50
C HIS A 189 -3.69 5.51 -15.56
N THR A 190 -4.16 5.07 -14.41
CA THR A 190 -4.77 3.74 -14.22
C THR A 190 -5.94 3.51 -15.19
N PHE A 191 -6.76 4.52 -15.46
CA PHE A 191 -7.91 4.39 -16.36
C PHE A 191 -7.52 4.25 -17.83
N ASN A 192 -6.43 4.86 -18.26
CA ASN A 192 -5.99 4.78 -19.67
C ASN A 192 -5.38 3.42 -20.04
N MET A 193 -5.22 2.52 -19.10
CA MET A 193 -4.69 1.18 -19.35
C MET A 193 -5.77 0.12 -19.57
N PHE A 194 -7.03 0.44 -19.32
CA PHE A 194 -8.13 -0.50 -19.45
C PHE A 194 -8.90 -0.33 -20.77
N ASP A 195 -8.50 0.65 -21.60
CA ASP A 195 -8.92 0.81 -22.96
C ASP A 195 -7.99 0.02 -23.90
#